data_7a26cdd80a5f8ee2e45250991ffa8cfc
#
_entry.id   7a26cdd80a5f8ee2e45250991ffa8cfc
#
_cell.length_a   1.000
_cell.length_b   1.000
_cell.length_c   1.000
_cell.angle_alpha   90.00
_cell.angle_beta   90.00
_cell.angle_gamma   90.00
#
_symmetry.space_group_name_H-M   'P 1'
#
loop_
_entity.id
_entity.type
_entity.pdbx_description
1 polymer ?
#
loop_
_entity_poly.entity_id
_entity_poly.type
_entity_poly.pdbx_seq_one_letter_code
_entity_poly.pdbx_strand_id
1 'polypeptide(L)'
;MGVYRSGVDSGEVPQWYWLRGLHDALVLGVETQEFAYDVTQRKPVRNCMVIRLDARGALFDTSVTAIRLYNYKVLQGAELKGCHWMQDRLRREKDKFILDIIAPGKNDFLYSVRFDFAEVERK
;
A
#
# COMPACT_ATOMS: atom_id res chain seq x y z
N MET A 1 -4.80 -24.90 1.82
CA MET A 1 -4.21 -23.64 1.49
C MET A 1 -4.56 -22.57 2.51
N GLY A 2 -4.76 -21.59 2.58
CA GLY A 2 -5.28 -20.70 3.59
C GLY A 2 -4.24 -19.91 4.36
N VAL A 3 -3.00 -19.96 3.95
CA VAL A 3 -2.00 -19.10 4.56
C VAL A 3 -1.95 -17.79 3.78
N TYR A 4 -2.33 -16.73 4.47
CA TYR A 4 -2.22 -15.40 3.89
C TYR A 4 -0.81 -14.86 4.10
N ARG A 5 -0.31 -14.14 3.12
CA ARG A 5 0.88 -13.32 3.27
C ARG A 5 1.02 -12.37 2.09
N SER A 6 1.66 -11.24 2.36
CA SER A 6 2.04 -10.32 1.31
C SER A 6 3.15 -10.93 0.47
N GLY A 7 3.27 -10.51 -0.75
CA GLY A 7 4.25 -11.07 -1.65
C GLY A 7 4.84 -10.06 -2.61
N VAL A 8 6.01 -10.38 -3.11
CA VAL A 8 6.67 -9.62 -4.17
C VAL A 8 6.75 -10.51 -5.39
N ASP A 9 6.25 -10.01 -6.50
CA ASP A 9 6.18 -10.78 -7.73
C ASP A 9 7.56 -11.10 -8.30
N SER A 10 8.48 -10.14 -8.21
CA SER A 10 9.83 -10.33 -8.72
C SER A 10 10.79 -9.33 -8.09
N GLY A 11 12.07 -9.65 -8.09
CA GLY A 11 13.12 -8.78 -7.61
C GLY A 11 13.30 -8.81 -6.11
N GLU A 12 14.09 -7.86 -5.62
CA GLU A 12 14.36 -7.74 -4.20
C GLU A 12 13.18 -7.14 -3.47
N VAL A 13 12.99 -7.55 -2.23
CA VAL A 13 11.97 -6.99 -1.36
C VAL A 13 12.45 -5.63 -0.85
N PRO A 14 11.72 -4.54 -1.12
CA PRO A 14 12.09 -3.24 -0.57
C PRO A 14 12.00 -3.22 0.95
N GLN A 15 12.83 -2.42 1.58
CA GLN A 15 12.85 -2.31 3.05
C GLN A 15 11.51 -1.84 3.63
N TRP A 16 10.79 -1.02 2.91
CA TRP A 16 9.52 -0.49 3.40
C TRP A 16 8.39 -1.51 3.38
N TYR A 17 8.54 -2.59 2.62
CA TYR A 17 7.44 -3.53 2.41
C TYR A 17 7.19 -4.40 3.65
N TRP A 18 5.94 -4.62 3.94
CA TRP A 18 5.50 -5.41 5.10
C TRP A 18 5.49 -6.89 4.77
N LEU A 19 6.54 -7.58 5.13
CA LEU A 19 6.69 -9.00 4.79
C LEU A 19 5.67 -9.89 5.48
N ARG A 20 5.20 -9.47 6.64
CA ARG A 20 4.30 -10.30 7.44
C ARG A 20 2.83 -10.13 7.07
N GLY A 21 2.53 -9.23 6.18
CA GLY A 21 1.18 -9.03 5.70
C GLY A 21 0.32 -8.15 6.57
N LEU A 22 -0.72 -7.61 5.97
CA LEU A 22 -1.65 -6.69 6.62
C LEU A 22 -3.08 -7.26 6.66
N HIS A 23 -3.23 -8.58 6.57
CA HIS A 23 -4.54 -9.22 6.54
C HIS A 23 -5.39 -8.76 7.73
N ASP A 24 -6.59 -8.29 7.44
CA ASP A 24 -7.55 -7.74 8.40
C ASP A 24 -7.21 -6.34 8.94
N ALA A 25 -6.18 -5.68 8.44
CA ALA A 25 -6.03 -4.26 8.74
C ALA A 25 -7.19 -3.49 8.11
N LEU A 26 -7.72 -2.53 8.86
CA LEU A 26 -8.83 -1.71 8.39
C LEU A 26 -8.30 -0.45 7.73
N VAL A 27 -8.76 -0.14 6.53
CA VAL A 27 -8.42 1.10 5.86
C VAL A 27 -9.30 2.21 6.45
N LEU A 28 -8.67 3.13 7.18
CA LEU A 28 -9.37 4.26 7.80
C LEU A 28 -9.69 5.34 6.80
N GLY A 29 -8.84 5.54 5.81
CA GLY A 29 -9.06 6.53 4.78
C GLY A 29 -7.90 6.59 3.83
N VAL A 30 -8.11 7.27 2.72
CA VAL A 30 -7.08 7.54 1.72
C VAL A 30 -7.05 9.04 1.50
N GLU A 31 -5.89 9.64 1.71
CA GLU A 31 -5.69 11.07 1.51
C GLU A 31 -4.71 11.27 0.37
N THR A 32 -4.88 12.37 -0.36
CA THR A 32 -3.95 12.70 -1.43
C THR A 32 -3.38 14.09 -1.19
N GLN A 33 -2.11 14.25 -1.47
CA GLN A 33 -1.41 15.51 -1.35
C GLN A 33 -0.68 15.79 -2.64
N GLU A 34 -0.75 17.02 -3.12
CA GLU A 34 0.02 17.47 -4.27
C GLU A 34 1.23 18.25 -3.78
N PHE A 35 2.29 18.22 -4.53
CA PHE A 35 3.50 19.02 -4.27
C PHE A 35 4.18 18.70 -2.93
N ALA A 36 4.10 17.46 -2.47
CA ALA A 36 4.87 17.05 -1.31
C ALA A 36 6.36 17.17 -1.62
N TYR A 37 7.14 17.51 -0.59
CA TYR A 37 8.60 17.58 -0.73
C TYR A 37 9.24 16.40 -0.03
N ASP A 38 10.08 15.67 -0.75
CA ASP A 38 10.80 14.56 -0.17
C ASP A 38 12.11 15.07 0.42
N VAL A 39 12.16 15.13 1.74
CA VAL A 39 13.34 15.61 2.45
C VAL A 39 14.54 14.70 2.24
N THR A 40 14.30 13.40 2.16
CA THR A 40 15.37 12.42 1.98
C THR A 40 16.04 12.57 0.61
N GLN A 41 15.26 12.69 -0.43
CA GLN A 41 15.78 12.84 -1.78
C GLN A 41 16.01 14.29 -2.19
N ARG A 42 15.59 15.23 -1.35
CA ARG A 42 15.76 16.67 -1.57
C ARG A 42 15.15 17.14 -2.88
N LYS A 43 13.97 16.66 -3.18
CA LYS A 43 13.27 17.06 -4.40
C LYS A 43 11.77 17.15 -4.17
N PRO A 44 11.05 17.97 -4.94
CA PRO A 44 9.61 17.98 -4.87
C PRO A 44 9.04 16.70 -5.45
N VAL A 45 7.99 16.20 -4.83
CA VAL A 45 7.22 15.07 -5.32
C VAL A 45 5.85 15.61 -5.71
N ARG A 46 5.43 15.34 -6.94
CA ARG A 46 4.21 15.96 -7.46
C ARG A 46 2.95 15.52 -6.75
N ASN A 47 2.87 14.27 -6.36
CA ASN A 47 1.70 13.81 -5.63
C ASN A 47 2.09 12.70 -4.67
N CYS A 48 1.29 12.58 -3.63
CA CYS A 48 1.46 11.56 -2.61
C CYS A 48 0.10 11.07 -2.19
N MET A 49 -0.06 9.75 -2.14
CA MET A 49 -1.25 9.12 -1.58
C MET A 49 -0.89 8.56 -0.22
N VAL A 50 -1.71 8.84 0.78
CA VAL A 50 -1.52 8.31 2.13
C VAL A 50 -2.70 7.38 2.42
N ILE A 51 -2.40 6.11 2.62
CA ILE A 51 -3.38 5.11 3.04
C ILE A 51 -3.23 4.95 4.55
N ARG A 52 -4.23 5.39 5.30
CA ARG A 52 -4.21 5.29 6.76
C ARG A 52 -4.86 4.02 7.20
N LEU A 53 -4.22 3.33 8.12
CA LEU A 53 -4.62 2.01 8.55
C LEU A 53 -4.80 1.93 10.05
N ASP A 54 -5.76 1.11 10.45
CA ASP A 54 -5.84 0.57 11.79
C ASP A 54 -5.46 -0.90 11.68
N ALA A 55 -4.23 -1.22 12.05
CA ALA A 55 -3.70 -2.56 11.94
C ALA A 55 -3.78 -3.34 13.25
N ARG A 56 -4.47 -2.80 14.27
CA ARG A 56 -4.56 -3.50 15.57
C ARG A 56 -5.20 -4.87 15.45
N GLY A 57 -6.13 -5.01 14.51
CA GLY A 57 -6.75 -6.30 14.23
C GLY A 57 -6.08 -7.10 13.13
N ALA A 58 -4.95 -6.63 12.61
CA ALA A 58 -4.26 -7.34 11.55
C ALA A 58 -3.70 -8.66 12.05
N LEU A 59 -3.73 -9.64 11.17
CA LEU A 59 -3.33 -11.00 11.55
C LEU A 59 -1.83 -11.12 11.80
N PHE A 60 -1.02 -10.35 11.07
CA PHE A 60 0.43 -10.48 11.14
C PHE A 60 1.12 -9.21 11.62
N ASP A 61 1.07 -8.15 10.84
CA ASP A 61 1.78 -6.92 11.18
C ASP A 61 0.79 -5.90 11.74
N THR A 62 0.88 -5.66 13.05
CA THR A 62 -0.04 -4.77 13.75
C THR A 62 0.53 -3.36 13.94
N SER A 63 1.72 -3.10 13.44
CA SER A 63 2.43 -1.84 13.70
C SER A 63 2.20 -0.76 12.65
N VAL A 64 1.76 -1.12 11.46
CA VAL A 64 1.64 -0.18 10.34
C VAL A 64 0.45 0.75 10.57
N THR A 65 0.70 2.05 10.54
CA THR A 65 -0.34 3.06 10.71
C THR A 65 -0.65 3.83 9.43
N ALA A 66 0.29 3.91 8.51
CA ALA A 66 0.06 4.57 7.23
C ALA A 66 1.05 4.10 6.19
N ILE A 67 0.64 4.14 4.96
CA ILE A 67 1.48 3.86 3.79
C ILE A 67 1.43 5.09 2.91
N ARG A 68 2.59 5.66 2.60
CA ARG A 68 2.72 6.80 1.70
C ARG A 68 3.27 6.33 0.37
N LEU A 69 2.54 6.62 -0.70
CA LEU A 69 2.93 6.25 -2.05
C LEU A 69 3.21 7.54 -2.83
N TYR A 70 4.45 7.72 -3.25
CA TYR A 70 4.89 8.95 -3.89
C TYR A 70 4.82 8.83 -5.40
N ASN A 71 4.37 9.90 -6.01
CA ASN A 71 4.20 10.00 -7.46
C ASN A 71 3.29 8.89 -7.99
N TYR A 72 2.15 8.77 -7.36
CA TYR A 72 1.24 7.66 -7.58
C TYR A 72 0.32 7.88 -8.77
N LYS A 73 -0.17 6.77 -9.30
CA LYS A 73 -1.27 6.76 -10.26
C LYS A 73 -2.14 5.53 -9.97
N VAL A 74 -3.42 5.76 -9.74
CA VAL A 74 -4.36 4.65 -9.55
C VAL A 74 -4.66 4.05 -10.92
N LEU A 75 -4.36 2.77 -11.07
CA LEU A 75 -4.57 2.06 -12.32
C LEU A 75 -5.97 1.46 -12.37
N GLN A 76 -6.46 1.01 -11.23
CA GLN A 76 -7.75 0.35 -11.16
C GLN A 76 -8.21 0.34 -9.71
N GLY A 77 -9.51 0.38 -9.52
CA GLY A 77 -10.09 0.21 -8.20
C GLY A 77 -11.10 1.29 -7.85
N ALA A 78 -11.76 1.07 -6.74
CA ALA A 78 -12.75 1.97 -6.20
C ALA A 78 -12.27 2.48 -4.83
N GLU A 79 -13.18 2.86 -3.95
CA GLU A 79 -12.83 3.41 -2.67
C GLU A 79 -12.34 2.32 -1.71
N LEU A 80 -11.17 2.52 -1.12
CA LEU A 80 -10.60 1.60 -0.13
C LEU A 80 -11.10 1.87 1.29
N LYS A 81 -11.57 3.08 1.57
CA LYS A 81 -11.97 3.46 2.92
C LYS A 81 -13.02 2.51 3.45
N GLY A 82 -12.81 2.01 4.66
CA GLY A 82 -13.73 1.08 5.29
C GLY A 82 -13.54 -0.37 4.89
N CYS A 83 -12.67 -0.66 3.95
CA CYS A 83 -12.38 -2.03 3.55
C CYS A 83 -11.35 -2.65 4.47
N HIS A 84 -11.42 -3.96 4.62
CA HIS A 84 -10.38 -4.71 5.30
C HIS A 84 -9.39 -5.20 4.26
N TRP A 85 -8.12 -5.10 4.61
CA TRP A 85 -7.04 -5.55 3.74
C TRP A 85 -7.04 -7.08 3.73
N MET A 86 -7.27 -7.67 2.56
CA MET A 86 -7.30 -9.12 2.48
C MET A 86 -5.94 -9.66 2.07
N GLN A 87 -5.40 -9.16 0.99
CA GLN A 87 -4.14 -9.63 0.43
C GLN A 87 -3.54 -8.53 -0.41
N ASP A 88 -2.25 -8.57 -0.60
CA ASP A 88 -1.57 -7.65 -1.49
C ASP A 88 -0.46 -8.35 -2.25
N ARG A 89 -0.04 -7.71 -3.33
CA ARG A 89 1.09 -8.17 -4.12
C ARG A 89 1.83 -6.94 -4.63
N LEU A 90 3.15 -6.95 -4.48
CA LEU A 90 3.99 -5.91 -5.02
C LEU A 90 4.61 -6.38 -6.33
N ARG A 91 4.38 -5.62 -7.39
CA ARG A 91 4.97 -5.89 -8.70
C ARG A 91 5.95 -4.79 -9.06
N ARG A 92 6.89 -5.09 -9.91
CA ARG A 92 7.84 -4.12 -10.42
C ARG A 92 7.65 -3.95 -11.92
N GLU A 93 7.59 -2.69 -12.35
CA GLU A 93 7.47 -2.33 -13.76
C GLU A 93 8.51 -1.28 -14.06
N LYS A 94 9.62 -1.69 -14.71
CA LYS A 94 10.77 -0.82 -14.96
C LYS A 94 11.30 -0.26 -13.64
N ASP A 95 11.24 1.05 -13.46
CA ASP A 95 11.73 1.73 -12.27
C ASP A 95 10.59 2.06 -11.28
N LYS A 96 9.41 1.55 -11.53
CA LYS A 96 8.24 1.83 -10.69
C LYS A 96 7.72 0.57 -10.03
N PHE A 97 6.93 0.76 -9.00
CA PHE A 97 6.25 -0.33 -8.31
C PHE A 97 4.75 -0.26 -8.58
N ILE A 98 4.12 -1.41 -8.56
CA ILE A 98 2.66 -1.51 -8.58
C ILE A 98 2.24 -2.34 -7.38
N LEU A 99 1.41 -1.74 -6.54
CA LEU A 99 0.81 -2.44 -5.40
C LEU A 99 -0.61 -2.83 -5.77
N ASP A 100 -0.86 -4.12 -5.80
CA ASP A 100 -2.20 -4.67 -5.99
C ASP A 100 -2.75 -5.05 -4.63
N ILE A 101 -3.93 -4.53 -4.30
CA ILE A 101 -4.58 -4.78 -3.02
C ILE A 101 -5.90 -5.46 -3.28
N ILE A 102 -6.12 -6.60 -2.65
CA ILE A 102 -7.39 -7.29 -2.69
C ILE A 102 -8.12 -6.97 -1.39
N ALA A 103 -9.31 -6.39 -1.52
CA ALA A 103 -10.15 -6.06 -0.39
C ALA A 103 -11.44 -6.86 -0.48
N PRO A 104 -12.03 -7.28 0.65
CA PRO A 104 -13.29 -8.00 0.60
C PRO A 104 -14.38 -7.11 0.03
N GLY A 105 -15.15 -7.68 -0.84
CA GLY A 105 -16.22 -6.98 -1.50
C GLY A 105 -16.86 -7.88 -2.52
N LYS A 106 -17.67 -7.31 -3.38
CA LYS A 106 -18.28 -8.06 -4.43
C LYS A 106 -17.28 -8.28 -5.56
N ASN A 107 -17.20 -9.49 -6.06
CA ASN A 107 -16.52 -9.80 -7.32
C ASN A 107 -15.03 -9.45 -7.34
N ASP A 108 -14.29 -9.98 -6.38
CA ASP A 108 -12.83 -9.90 -6.46
C ASP A 108 -12.32 -8.48 -6.66
N PHE A 109 -12.78 -7.58 -5.80
CA PHE A 109 -12.35 -6.20 -5.84
C PHE A 109 -10.83 -6.10 -5.81
N LEU A 110 -10.27 -5.46 -6.81
CA LEU A 110 -8.83 -5.27 -6.92
C LEU A 110 -8.54 -3.78 -7.05
N TYR A 111 -7.68 -3.29 -6.18
CA TYR A 111 -7.18 -1.94 -6.24
C TYR A 111 -5.70 -1.97 -6.63
N SER A 112 -5.33 -1.27 -7.69
CA SER A 112 -3.96 -1.27 -8.17
C SER A 112 -3.47 0.16 -8.29
N VAL A 113 -2.30 0.43 -7.71
CA VAL A 113 -1.71 1.75 -7.74
C VAL A 113 -0.22 1.63 -8.12
N ARG A 114 0.21 2.46 -9.05
CA ARG A 114 1.61 2.57 -9.47
C ARG A 114 2.24 3.75 -8.78
N PHE A 115 3.49 3.61 -8.35
CA PHE A 115 4.19 4.67 -7.63
C PHE A 115 5.70 4.52 -7.80
N ASP A 116 6.44 5.58 -7.47
CA ASP A 116 7.89 5.57 -7.58
C ASP A 116 8.55 4.93 -6.36
N PHE A 117 8.12 5.32 -5.17
CA PHE A 117 8.64 4.76 -3.93
C PHE A 117 7.60 4.95 -2.82
N ALA A 118 7.81 4.28 -1.72
CA ALA A 118 6.88 4.32 -0.62
C ALA A 118 7.58 4.48 0.73
N GLU A 119 6.84 5.01 1.68
CA GLU A 119 7.23 5.05 3.09
C GLU A 119 6.12 4.43 3.91
N VAL A 120 6.50 3.67 4.93
CA VAL A 120 5.55 3.05 5.84
C VAL A 120 5.74 3.64 7.21
N GLU A 121 4.66 4.19 7.77
CA GLU A 121 4.67 4.70 9.14
C GLU A 121 4.27 3.58 10.09
N ARG A 122 5.01 3.46 11.18
CA ARG A 122 4.76 2.48 12.22
C ARG A 122 4.72 3.15 13.58
N LYS A 123 3.96 2.57 14.47
CA LYS A 123 3.94 3.05 15.85
C LYS A 123 4.94 2.30 16.71
#